data_177a7a07210eefbaec969c2441e4687e
#
_entry.id   177a7a07210eefbaec969c2441e4687e
#
_cell.length_a   1.000
_cell.length_b   1.000
_cell.length_c   1.000
_cell.angle_alpha   90.00
_cell.angle_beta   90.00
_cell.angle_gamma   90.00
#
_symmetry.space_group_name_H-M   'P 1'
#
loop_
_entity.id
_entity.type
_entity.pdbx_description
1 polymer ?
#
loop_
_entity_poly.entity_id
_entity_poly.type
_entity_poly.pdbx_seq_one_letter_code
_entity_poly.pdbx_strand_id
1 'polypeptide(L)'
;MIEIQSLQLDAIDAIDAIERRAYPTPWSRAMFSGELSKPSGRCYGAYDDDRLVAYLIVSRYPDAWHVMNLAVDPDHWRKGIGRTLLQRLFADTERDVERGITLEVRVSNAAAIRLYRSLGFQPTGIRRGYYTDNREDALIMWRDPPAGLAG
;
A
#
# COMPACT_ATOMS: atom_id res chain seq x y z
N MET A 1 -17.86 9.59 -7.59
CA MET A 1 -17.50 8.22 -8.04
C MET A 1 -15.98 8.07 -7.97
N ILE A 2 -15.52 6.95 -7.46
CA ILE A 2 -14.09 6.72 -7.27
C ILE A 2 -13.48 6.08 -8.51
N GLU A 3 -12.43 6.71 -9.04
CA GLU A 3 -11.65 6.15 -10.15
C GLU A 3 -10.23 5.86 -9.69
N ILE A 4 -9.69 4.71 -10.10
CA ILE A 4 -8.31 4.34 -9.83
C ILE A 4 -7.47 4.67 -11.06
N GLN A 5 -6.38 5.41 -10.85
CA GLN A 5 -5.46 5.82 -11.91
C GLN A 5 -4.01 5.64 -11.45
N SER A 6 -3.10 5.54 -12.39
CA SER A 6 -1.66 5.57 -12.06
C SER A 6 -1.29 6.93 -11.50
N LEU A 7 -0.48 6.93 -10.44
CA LEU A 7 0.05 8.17 -9.86
C LEU A 7 1.26 8.65 -10.63
N GLN A 8 1.36 9.97 -10.79
CA GLN A 8 2.49 10.64 -11.41
C GLN A 8 3.17 11.56 -10.40
N LEU A 9 4.36 12.03 -10.74
CA LEU A 9 5.12 12.93 -9.86
C LEU A 9 4.38 14.21 -9.53
N ASP A 10 3.50 14.69 -10.41
CA ASP A 10 2.72 15.89 -10.17
C ASP A 10 1.67 15.75 -9.06
N ALA A 11 1.43 14.54 -8.57
CA ALA A 11 0.50 14.29 -7.47
C ALA A 11 1.14 14.44 -6.07
N ILE A 12 2.43 14.78 -5.98
CA ILE A 12 3.17 14.82 -4.70
C ILE A 12 2.49 15.72 -3.66
N ASP A 13 2.01 16.89 -4.05
CA ASP A 13 1.37 17.80 -3.10
C ASP A 13 0.11 17.20 -2.50
N ALA A 14 -0.72 16.56 -3.33
CA ALA A 14 -1.94 15.93 -2.88
C ALA A 14 -1.65 14.71 -2.00
N ILE A 15 -0.64 13.92 -2.37
CA ILE A 15 -0.18 12.77 -1.58
C ILE A 15 0.30 13.22 -0.20
N ASP A 16 1.15 14.24 -0.15
CA ASP A 16 1.69 14.77 1.10
C ASP A 16 0.58 15.26 2.03
N ALA A 17 -0.43 15.93 1.47
CA ALA A 17 -1.56 16.42 2.26
C ALA A 17 -2.34 15.27 2.91
N ILE A 18 -2.57 14.17 2.18
CA ILE A 18 -3.25 12.99 2.73
C ILE A 18 -2.38 12.31 3.78
N GLU A 19 -1.10 12.12 3.49
CA GLU A 19 -0.16 11.43 4.39
C GLU A 19 -0.12 12.12 5.75
N ARG A 20 -0.02 13.45 5.77
CA ARG A 20 0.03 14.21 7.02
C ARG A 20 -1.25 14.12 7.83
N ARG A 21 -2.39 13.95 7.19
CA ARG A 21 -3.68 13.78 7.86
C ARG A 21 -3.90 12.34 8.33
N ALA A 22 -3.35 11.37 7.63
CA ALA A 22 -3.59 9.95 7.90
C ALA A 22 -2.63 9.36 8.93
N TYR A 23 -1.40 9.88 9.03
CA TYR A 23 -0.35 9.27 9.86
C TYR A 23 0.32 10.30 10.76
N PRO A 24 0.62 9.91 12.04
CA PRO A 24 1.32 10.81 12.96
C PRO A 24 2.79 10.99 12.59
N THR A 25 3.41 10.02 11.91
CA THR A 25 4.80 10.10 11.44
C THR A 25 4.81 9.91 9.94
N PRO A 26 4.56 10.98 9.17
CA PRO A 26 4.40 10.86 7.73
C PRO A 26 5.74 10.66 7.00
N TRP A 27 5.66 10.02 5.83
CA TRP A 27 6.76 10.01 4.88
C TRP A 27 7.06 11.45 4.42
N SER A 28 8.33 11.71 4.06
CA SER A 28 8.71 12.97 3.43
C SER A 28 8.34 12.98 1.95
N ARG A 29 8.28 14.19 1.38
CA ARG A 29 8.08 14.35 -0.08
C ARG A 29 9.16 13.62 -0.87
N ALA A 30 10.40 13.64 -0.39
CA ALA A 30 11.51 12.95 -1.05
C ALA A 30 11.30 11.44 -1.12
N MET A 31 10.73 10.83 -0.08
CA MET A 31 10.42 9.40 -0.08
C MET A 31 9.38 9.06 -1.15
N PHE A 32 8.33 9.85 -1.27
CA PHE A 32 7.33 9.65 -2.31
C PHE A 32 7.92 9.87 -3.70
N SER A 33 8.70 10.92 -3.87
CA SER A 33 9.36 11.22 -5.15
C SER A 33 10.25 10.06 -5.58
N GLY A 34 11.00 9.49 -4.63
CA GLY A 34 11.86 8.33 -4.90
C GLY A 34 11.06 7.12 -5.39
N GLU A 35 9.94 6.82 -4.73
CA GLU A 35 9.12 5.68 -5.12
C GLU A 35 8.40 5.89 -6.45
N LEU A 36 7.84 7.08 -6.68
CA LEU A 36 7.14 7.40 -7.92
C LEU A 36 8.07 7.45 -9.13
N SER A 37 9.36 7.65 -8.91
CA SER A 37 10.34 7.72 -9.98
C SER A 37 10.88 6.35 -10.41
N LYS A 38 10.58 5.28 -9.66
CA LYS A 38 11.06 3.95 -9.98
C LYS A 38 10.33 3.39 -11.21
N PRO A 39 11.04 3.00 -12.29
CA PRO A 39 10.37 2.50 -13.48
C PRO A 39 9.68 1.16 -13.27
N SER A 40 10.11 0.37 -12.31
CA SER A 40 9.54 -0.94 -12.02
C SER A 40 8.43 -0.91 -10.97
N GLY A 41 8.20 0.22 -10.31
CA GLY A 41 7.17 0.33 -9.29
C GLY A 41 5.77 0.47 -9.88
N ARG A 42 4.77 0.25 -9.04
CA ARG A 42 3.37 0.53 -9.38
C ARG A 42 2.79 1.41 -8.29
N CYS A 43 2.25 2.55 -8.70
CA CYS A 43 1.66 3.50 -7.77
C CYS A 43 0.28 3.88 -8.28
N TYR A 44 -0.70 3.78 -7.39
CA TYR A 44 -2.11 3.99 -7.73
C TYR A 44 -2.69 5.11 -6.91
N GLY A 45 -3.52 5.92 -7.54
CA GLY A 45 -4.33 6.92 -6.86
C GLY A 45 -5.81 6.61 -7.01
N ALA A 46 -6.58 6.85 -5.96
CA ALA A 46 -8.03 6.84 -6.01
C ALA A 46 -8.51 8.28 -6.03
N TYR A 47 -9.32 8.61 -7.03
CA TYR A 47 -9.82 9.97 -7.24
C TYR A 47 -11.34 9.98 -7.09
N ASP A 48 -11.82 10.94 -6.33
CA ASP A 48 -13.25 11.26 -6.27
C ASP A 48 -13.44 12.48 -7.15
N ASP A 49 -14.00 12.27 -8.33
CA ASP A 49 -13.96 13.23 -9.43
C ASP A 49 -12.49 13.57 -9.72
N ASP A 50 -12.07 14.82 -9.58
CA ASP A 50 -10.69 15.21 -9.87
C ASP A 50 -9.80 15.30 -8.64
N ARG A 51 -10.32 14.89 -7.46
CA ARG A 51 -9.59 15.02 -6.20
C ARG A 51 -8.99 13.70 -5.76
N LEU A 52 -7.70 13.67 -5.49
CA LEU A 52 -7.04 12.49 -4.91
C LEU A 52 -7.53 12.30 -3.47
N VAL A 53 -8.04 11.10 -3.16
CA VAL A 53 -8.55 10.77 -1.83
C VAL A 53 -7.83 9.58 -1.19
N ALA A 54 -7.02 8.85 -1.94
CA ALA A 54 -6.25 7.72 -1.42
C ALA A 54 -5.14 7.35 -2.38
N TYR A 55 -4.14 6.62 -1.89
CA TYR A 55 -3.05 6.15 -2.75
C TYR A 55 -2.46 4.85 -2.22
N LEU A 56 -1.82 4.12 -3.13
CA LEU A 56 -1.12 2.87 -2.85
C LEU A 56 0.22 2.92 -3.57
N ILE A 57 1.31 2.82 -2.80
CA ILE A 57 2.69 2.85 -3.32
C ILE A 57 3.25 1.44 -3.22
N VAL A 58 3.67 0.89 -4.35
CA VAL A 58 4.15 -0.49 -4.43
C VAL A 58 5.48 -0.53 -5.16
N SER A 59 6.43 -1.27 -4.60
CA SER A 59 7.76 -1.44 -5.15
C SER A 59 7.92 -2.86 -5.68
N ARG A 60 8.67 -3.04 -6.78
CA ARG A 60 8.96 -4.36 -7.33
C ARG A 60 10.30 -4.86 -6.76
N TYR A 61 10.26 -6.01 -6.11
CA TYR A 61 11.45 -6.77 -5.74
C TYR A 61 11.69 -7.85 -6.82
N PRO A 62 12.84 -8.51 -6.84
CA PRO A 62 13.13 -9.47 -7.91
C PRO A 62 12.06 -10.53 -8.15
N ASP A 63 11.40 -11.00 -7.10
CA ASP A 63 10.43 -12.09 -7.18
C ASP A 63 9.09 -11.79 -6.49
N ALA A 64 8.89 -10.56 -6.01
CA ALA A 64 7.68 -10.20 -5.24
C ALA A 64 7.35 -8.72 -5.38
N TRP A 65 6.11 -8.37 -5.07
CA TRP A 65 5.70 -6.98 -4.91
C TRP A 65 5.64 -6.62 -3.43
N HIS A 66 6.10 -5.43 -3.09
CA HIS A 66 6.12 -4.94 -1.71
C HIS A 66 5.25 -3.69 -1.59
N VAL A 67 4.20 -3.76 -0.79
CA VAL A 67 3.37 -2.60 -0.49
C VAL A 67 4.14 -1.71 0.47
N MET A 68 4.51 -0.52 -0.01
CA MET A 68 5.33 0.42 0.75
C MET A 68 4.48 1.37 1.58
N ASN A 69 3.33 1.79 1.06
CA ASN A 69 2.46 2.72 1.75
C ASN A 69 1.05 2.66 1.16
N LEU A 70 0.07 2.67 2.02
CA LEU A 70 -1.35 2.75 1.66
C LEU A 70 -1.99 3.75 2.60
N ALA A 71 -2.64 4.76 2.07
CA ALA A 71 -3.34 5.75 2.88
C ALA A 71 -4.63 6.18 2.22
N VAL A 72 -5.64 6.44 3.04
CA VAL A 72 -6.93 6.99 2.63
C VAL A 72 -7.17 8.27 3.41
N ASP A 73 -7.59 9.32 2.72
CA ASP A 73 -7.98 10.57 3.37
C ASP A 73 -8.99 10.23 4.49
N PRO A 74 -8.77 10.71 5.73
CA PRO A 74 -9.66 10.37 6.85
C PRO A 74 -11.14 10.64 6.58
N ASP A 75 -11.47 11.66 5.78
CA ASP A 75 -12.85 11.96 5.42
C ASP A 75 -13.48 10.88 4.53
N HIS A 76 -12.68 9.98 3.98
CA HIS A 76 -13.12 8.91 3.09
C HIS A 76 -12.92 7.53 3.69
N TRP A 77 -12.62 7.44 4.98
CA TRP A 77 -12.48 6.15 5.66
C TRP A 77 -13.82 5.38 5.68
N ARG A 78 -13.73 4.06 5.78
CA ARG A 78 -14.89 3.14 5.88
C ARG A 78 -15.74 3.09 4.62
N LYS A 79 -15.19 3.46 3.47
CA LYS A 79 -15.89 3.39 2.18
C LYS A 79 -15.32 2.30 1.27
N GLY A 80 -14.39 1.49 1.76
CA GLY A 80 -13.79 0.40 1.00
C GLY A 80 -12.75 0.82 -0.03
N ILE A 81 -12.23 2.04 0.05
CA ILE A 81 -11.30 2.56 -0.97
C ILE A 81 -9.95 1.83 -0.90
N GLY A 82 -9.44 1.58 0.31
CA GLY A 82 -8.19 0.81 0.45
C GLY A 82 -8.30 -0.58 -0.14
N ARG A 83 -9.43 -1.25 0.08
CA ARG A 83 -9.72 -2.55 -0.51
C ARG A 83 -9.72 -2.48 -2.04
N THR A 84 -10.36 -1.47 -2.60
CA THR A 84 -10.44 -1.28 -4.05
C THR A 84 -9.06 -1.09 -4.66
N LEU A 85 -8.20 -0.30 -4.01
CA LEU A 85 -6.82 -0.10 -4.46
C LEU A 85 -6.03 -1.41 -4.47
N LEU A 86 -6.14 -2.19 -3.39
CA LEU A 86 -5.44 -3.47 -3.30
C LEU A 86 -5.95 -4.48 -4.32
N GLN A 87 -7.27 -4.52 -4.54
CA GLN A 87 -7.86 -5.41 -5.55
C GLN A 87 -7.37 -5.05 -6.96
N ARG A 88 -7.18 -3.77 -7.26
CA ARG A 88 -6.61 -3.35 -8.53
C ARG A 88 -5.16 -3.81 -8.66
N LEU A 89 -4.36 -3.70 -7.59
CA LEU A 89 -3.00 -4.23 -7.59
C LEU A 89 -3.01 -5.74 -7.89
N PHE A 90 -3.88 -6.49 -7.24
CA PHE A 90 -3.97 -7.93 -7.45
C PHE A 90 -4.30 -8.27 -8.92
N ALA A 91 -5.27 -7.57 -9.50
CA ALA A 91 -5.67 -7.79 -10.89
C ALA A 91 -4.51 -7.48 -11.85
N ASP A 92 -3.77 -6.41 -11.59
CA ASP A 92 -2.68 -5.98 -12.47
C ASP A 92 -1.44 -6.86 -12.34
N THR A 93 -1.28 -7.60 -11.25
CA THR A 93 -0.06 -8.36 -10.96
C THR A 93 -0.30 -9.86 -10.85
N GLU A 94 -1.49 -10.36 -11.07
CA GLU A 94 -1.80 -11.78 -10.85
C GLU A 94 -0.95 -12.75 -11.69
N ARG A 95 -0.43 -12.30 -12.83
CA ARG A 95 0.42 -13.09 -13.72
C ARG A 95 1.90 -12.72 -13.62
N ASP A 96 2.25 -11.83 -12.69
CA ASP A 96 3.56 -11.21 -12.60
C ASP A 96 4.13 -11.33 -11.19
N VAL A 97 3.68 -12.32 -10.43
CA VAL A 97 4.19 -12.55 -9.07
C VAL A 97 4.67 -14.00 -8.96
N GLU A 98 5.92 -14.16 -8.53
CA GLU A 98 6.49 -15.48 -8.29
C GLU A 98 6.28 -15.91 -6.85
N ARG A 99 6.51 -15.00 -5.89
CA ARG A 99 6.34 -15.25 -4.46
C ARG A 99 5.16 -14.52 -3.85
N GLY A 100 4.50 -13.65 -4.62
CA GLY A 100 3.32 -12.95 -4.14
C GLY A 100 3.60 -11.51 -3.74
N ILE A 101 2.81 -11.02 -2.77
CA ILE A 101 2.83 -9.64 -2.32
C ILE A 101 3.06 -9.61 -0.83
N THR A 102 3.97 -8.75 -0.36
CA THR A 102 4.30 -8.63 1.05
C THR A 102 4.13 -7.20 1.54
N LEU A 103 3.98 -7.05 2.83
CA LEU A 103 3.92 -5.75 3.50
C LEU A 103 4.33 -5.88 4.96
N GLU A 104 4.64 -4.74 5.57
CA GLU A 104 4.77 -4.60 7.01
C GLU A 104 3.66 -3.70 7.52
N VAL A 105 3.10 -4.01 8.69
CA VAL A 105 2.04 -3.21 9.31
C VAL A 105 2.29 -3.17 10.82
N ARG A 106 2.02 -2.01 11.44
CA ARG A 106 2.15 -1.88 12.90
C ARG A 106 1.26 -2.92 13.58
N VAL A 107 1.81 -3.59 14.58
CA VAL A 107 1.06 -4.61 15.33
C VAL A 107 -0.19 -4.02 15.99
N SER A 108 -0.20 -2.73 16.30
CA SER A 108 -1.35 -2.03 16.89
C SER A 108 -2.44 -1.66 15.88
N ASN A 109 -2.15 -1.72 14.57
CA ASN A 109 -3.11 -1.30 13.54
C ASN A 109 -4.08 -2.44 13.22
N ALA A 110 -5.03 -2.68 14.13
CA ALA A 110 -5.96 -3.78 14.01
C ALA A 110 -6.86 -3.68 12.78
N ALA A 111 -7.26 -2.46 12.41
CA ALA A 111 -8.13 -2.27 11.24
C ALA A 111 -7.42 -2.65 9.95
N ALA A 112 -6.15 -2.24 9.78
CA ALA A 112 -5.36 -2.59 8.61
C ALA A 112 -5.10 -4.10 8.56
N ILE A 113 -4.74 -4.71 9.69
CA ILE A 113 -4.50 -6.15 9.75
C ILE A 113 -5.76 -6.93 9.33
N ARG A 114 -6.92 -6.52 9.81
CA ARG A 114 -8.18 -7.16 9.40
C ARG A 114 -8.42 -7.04 7.90
N LEU A 115 -8.17 -5.86 7.35
CA LEU A 115 -8.31 -5.65 5.90
C LEU A 115 -7.39 -6.57 5.12
N TYR A 116 -6.12 -6.61 5.48
CA TYR A 116 -5.14 -7.45 4.78
C TYR A 116 -5.48 -8.93 4.89
N ARG A 117 -5.87 -9.40 6.08
CA ARG A 117 -6.29 -10.80 6.26
C ARG A 117 -7.50 -11.12 5.37
N SER A 118 -8.47 -10.22 5.30
CA SER A 118 -9.68 -10.44 4.48
C SER A 118 -9.35 -10.54 2.99
N LEU A 119 -8.18 -10.02 2.57
CA LEU A 119 -7.72 -10.05 1.18
C LEU A 119 -6.69 -11.15 0.92
N GLY A 120 -6.47 -12.05 1.87
CA GLY A 120 -5.62 -13.21 1.68
C GLY A 120 -4.20 -13.08 2.20
N PHE A 121 -3.85 -11.98 2.85
CA PHE A 121 -2.55 -11.86 3.50
C PHE A 121 -2.53 -12.66 4.79
N GLN A 122 -1.42 -13.33 5.06
CA GLN A 122 -1.21 -14.11 6.27
C GLN A 122 0.03 -13.61 7.01
N PRO A 123 0.00 -13.56 8.35
CA PRO A 123 1.19 -13.17 9.11
C PRO A 123 2.28 -14.24 8.99
N THR A 124 3.51 -13.80 8.76
CA THR A 124 4.66 -14.70 8.58
C THR A 124 5.80 -14.39 9.54
N GLY A 125 5.79 -13.26 10.21
CA GLY A 125 6.87 -12.90 11.13
C GLY A 125 6.68 -11.53 11.71
N ILE A 126 7.64 -11.14 12.56
CA ILE A 126 7.64 -9.84 13.23
C ILE A 126 9.02 -9.22 13.05
N ARG A 127 9.06 -7.94 12.67
CA ARG A 127 10.27 -7.12 12.74
C ARG A 127 10.21 -6.29 14.01
N ARG A 128 11.04 -6.62 14.98
CA ARG A 128 11.03 -5.95 16.28
C ARG A 128 11.59 -4.53 16.15
N GLY A 129 10.88 -3.56 16.79
CA GLY A 129 11.30 -2.18 16.83
C GLY A 129 11.43 -1.52 15.47
N TYR A 130 10.70 -2.00 14.47
CA TYR A 130 10.82 -1.56 13.08
C TYR A 130 10.49 -0.08 12.91
N TYR A 131 9.45 0.40 13.60
CA TYR A 131 9.02 1.80 13.51
C TYR A 131 9.81 2.64 14.50
N THR A 132 10.56 3.62 13.99
CA THR A 132 11.53 4.36 14.79
C THR A 132 10.91 5.43 15.68
N ASP A 133 9.66 5.83 15.43
CA ASP A 133 8.98 6.86 16.23
C ASP A 133 8.68 6.39 17.65
N ASN A 134 8.23 5.16 17.84
CA ASN A 134 7.87 4.61 19.14
C ASN A 134 8.42 3.20 19.37
N ARG A 135 9.27 2.71 18.46
CA ARG A 135 9.87 1.36 18.49
C ARG A 135 8.84 0.24 18.45
N GLU A 136 7.68 0.53 17.90
CA GLU A 136 6.65 -0.48 17.73
C GLU A 136 7.11 -1.55 16.74
N ASP A 137 6.72 -2.81 16.98
CA ASP A 137 7.00 -3.92 16.08
C ASP A 137 6.14 -3.83 14.82
N ALA A 138 6.66 -4.37 13.72
CA ALA A 138 5.90 -4.56 12.50
C ALA A 138 5.54 -6.03 12.34
N LEU A 139 4.28 -6.29 11.97
CA LEU A 139 3.84 -7.59 11.53
C LEU A 139 4.15 -7.71 10.04
N ILE A 140 4.89 -8.77 9.66
CA ILE A 140 5.15 -9.06 8.25
C ILE A 140 4.04 -9.94 7.74
N MET A 141 3.43 -9.56 6.62
CA MET A 141 2.35 -10.33 6.01
C MET A 141 2.67 -10.64 4.55
N TRP A 142 2.20 -11.79 4.09
CA TRP A 142 2.36 -12.24 2.71
C TRP A 142 1.04 -12.71 2.15
N ARG A 143 0.79 -12.36 0.90
CA ARG A 143 -0.29 -12.92 0.09
C ARG A 143 0.36 -13.74 -1.02
N ASP A 144 0.09 -15.03 -1.02
CA ASP A 144 0.66 -15.96 -1.98
C ASP A 144 0.10 -15.70 -3.39
N PRO A 145 0.85 -16.06 -4.45
CA PRO A 145 0.33 -15.95 -5.80
C PRO A 145 -0.87 -16.90 -5.99
N PRO A 146 -1.77 -16.58 -6.94
CA PRO A 146 -2.92 -17.45 -7.20
C PRO A 146 -2.50 -18.87 -7.54
N ALA A 147 -3.30 -19.85 -7.11
CA ALA A 147 -3.07 -21.25 -7.40
C ALA A 147 -3.05 -21.49 -8.92
N GLY A 148 -2.10 -22.27 -9.40
CA GLY A 148 -1.94 -22.54 -10.83
C GLY A 148 -0.97 -21.63 -11.53
N LEU A 149 -0.60 -20.49 -10.93
CA LEU A 149 0.44 -19.61 -11.45
C LEU A 149 1.78 -19.84 -10.76
N ALA A 150 1.76 -20.47 -9.59
CA ALA A 150 2.95 -20.74 -8.79
C ALA A 150 3.60 -22.08 -9.12
N GLY A 151 3.11 -22.74 -10.13
CA GLY A 151 3.61 -24.06 -10.54
C GLY A 151 4.88 -24.04 -11.35
#